data_d4fa959544b906f848351d23ec7bc99b
#
_entry.id   d4fa959544b906f848351d23ec7bc99b
#
_cell.length_a   1.000
_cell.length_b   1.000
_cell.length_c   1.000
_cell.angle_alpha   90.00
_cell.angle_beta   90.00
_cell.angle_gamma   90.00
#
_symmetry.space_group_name_H-M   'P 1'
#
loop_
_entity.id
_entity.type
_entity.pdbx_description
1 polymer ?
#
loop_
_entity_poly.entity_id
_entity_poly.type
_entity_poly.pdbx_seq_one_letter_code
_entity_poly.pdbx_strand_id
1 'polypeptide(L)'
;MIPTYIENWLTIIEQMNNDNTYKLAWGRAIIECICFDNYCVEGNKLIIKFADISKCMIKYYWNQLFFFKLKQSPYNDKEPTICKYVKKLIEEWKNNKHSANPMWYDEIEVKNNNKDLFESILKKISKTLHENVSWRFKNTSSGIVEIYEYSKENSTISISFNDAMLIKNDYGIILSKLLNYKWTQLLEKFDYQPKIASKVSGISCNKLRRQNLVKYKNELLKEYNGKAIDFYTGEELD
;
A
#
# COMPACT_ATOMS: atom_id res chain seq x y z
N MET A 1 22.15 -20.46 6.65
CA MET A 1 20.76 -21.01 6.56
C MET A 1 19.80 -19.89 6.90
N ILE A 2 18.75 -19.70 6.11
CA ILE A 2 17.72 -18.69 6.40
C ILE A 2 16.87 -19.22 7.57
N PRO A 3 16.58 -18.43 8.59
CA PRO A 3 15.69 -18.87 9.68
C PRO A 3 14.28 -19.17 9.17
N THR A 4 13.63 -20.21 9.68
CA THR A 4 12.29 -20.68 9.27
C THR A 4 11.23 -19.55 9.33
N TYR A 5 11.33 -18.68 10.33
CA TYR A 5 10.43 -17.53 10.43
C TYR A 5 10.56 -16.57 9.24
N ILE A 6 11.77 -16.36 8.74
CA ILE A 6 12.02 -15.53 7.55
C ILE A 6 11.58 -16.26 6.27
N GLU A 7 11.75 -17.58 6.19
CA GLU A 7 11.21 -18.39 5.08
C GLU A 7 9.68 -18.29 5.01
N ASN A 8 9.02 -18.25 6.16
CA ASN A 8 7.58 -18.03 6.25
C ASN A 8 7.17 -16.66 5.68
N TRP A 9 7.90 -15.59 6.00
CA TRP A 9 7.68 -14.27 5.41
C TRP A 9 7.86 -14.28 3.89
N LEU A 10 8.93 -14.90 3.40
CA LEU A 10 9.19 -15.02 1.96
C LEU A 10 8.07 -15.79 1.26
N THR A 11 7.60 -16.88 1.86
CA THR A 11 6.48 -17.68 1.34
C THR A 11 5.21 -16.86 1.25
N ILE A 12 4.87 -16.07 2.29
CA ILE A 12 3.71 -15.18 2.25
C ILE A 12 3.86 -14.14 1.14
N ILE A 13 5.00 -13.44 1.08
CA ILE A 13 5.25 -12.40 0.07
C ILE A 13 5.14 -12.96 -1.35
N GLU A 14 5.61 -14.17 -1.58
CA GLU A 14 5.59 -14.81 -2.89
C GLU A 14 4.20 -15.30 -3.29
N GLN A 15 3.47 -15.91 -2.36
CA GLN A 15 2.28 -16.71 -2.63
C GLN A 15 0.95 -16.03 -2.24
N MET A 16 0.99 -14.82 -1.63
CA MET A 16 -0.25 -14.14 -1.25
C MET A 16 -1.07 -13.73 -2.48
N ASN A 17 -2.38 -13.98 -2.40
CA ASN A 17 -3.32 -13.46 -3.38
C ASN A 17 -3.70 -12.03 -3.02
N ASN A 18 -3.57 -11.11 -3.98
CA ASN A 18 -3.82 -9.69 -3.79
C ASN A 18 -4.93 -9.20 -4.72
N ASP A 19 -6.12 -8.92 -4.16
CA ASP A 19 -7.21 -8.24 -4.86
C ASP A 19 -7.00 -6.71 -4.86
N ASN A 20 -6.23 -6.22 -3.89
CA ASN A 20 -5.84 -4.82 -3.71
C ASN A 20 -4.52 -4.75 -2.93
N THR A 21 -4.07 -3.55 -2.64
CA THR A 21 -2.75 -3.31 -2.01
C THR A 21 -2.71 -3.50 -0.49
N TYR A 22 -3.82 -3.85 0.17
CA TYR A 22 -3.90 -3.86 1.64
C TYR A 22 -2.94 -4.82 2.32
N LYS A 23 -2.79 -6.05 1.79
CA LYS A 23 -1.89 -7.02 2.37
C LYS A 23 -0.42 -6.58 2.31
N LEU A 24 -0.03 -5.99 1.18
CA LEU A 24 1.32 -5.47 0.99
C LEU A 24 1.61 -4.29 1.94
N ALA A 25 0.65 -3.38 2.08
CA ALA A 25 0.72 -2.29 3.03
C ALA A 25 0.76 -2.77 4.49
N TRP A 26 -0.03 -3.79 4.83
CA TRP A 26 -0.04 -4.43 6.14
C TRP A 26 1.33 -5.04 6.49
N GLY A 27 1.86 -5.90 5.63
CA GLY A 27 3.17 -6.52 5.86
C GLY A 27 4.29 -5.50 5.99
N ARG A 28 4.30 -4.47 5.13
CA ARG A 28 5.27 -3.37 5.22
C ARG A 28 5.13 -2.60 6.53
N ALA A 29 3.91 -2.34 6.99
CA ALA A 29 3.68 -1.61 8.23
C ALA A 29 4.12 -2.39 9.48
N ILE A 30 3.95 -3.72 9.50
CA ILE A 30 4.47 -4.56 10.58
C ILE A 30 5.99 -4.42 10.66
N ILE A 31 6.69 -4.55 9.53
CA ILE A 31 8.15 -4.44 9.49
C ILE A 31 8.59 -3.03 9.93
N GLU A 32 7.90 -1.98 9.47
CA GLU A 32 8.19 -0.60 9.86
C GLU A 32 7.99 -0.41 11.37
N CYS A 33 6.91 -0.94 11.95
CA CYS A 33 6.69 -0.88 13.40
C CYS A 33 7.81 -1.56 14.19
N ILE A 34 8.30 -2.72 13.72
CA ILE A 34 9.41 -3.43 14.37
C ILE A 34 10.72 -2.63 14.27
N CYS A 35 11.05 -2.14 13.06
CA CYS A 35 12.31 -1.44 12.80
C CYS A 35 12.41 -0.08 13.49
N PHE A 36 11.29 0.60 13.75
CA PHE A 36 11.23 1.92 14.38
C PHE A 36 10.71 1.91 15.83
N ASP A 37 10.71 0.74 16.47
CA ASP A 37 10.35 0.59 17.89
C ASP A 37 8.90 1.01 18.24
N ASN A 38 7.99 0.93 17.27
CA ASN A 38 6.57 1.20 17.49
C ASN A 38 5.82 -0.04 18.01
N TYR A 39 6.28 -0.56 19.15
CA TYR A 39 5.73 -1.76 19.81
C TYR A 39 5.91 -1.69 21.34
N CYS A 40 5.27 -2.57 22.07
CA CYS A 40 5.61 -2.87 23.46
C CYS A 40 6.03 -4.34 23.59
N VAL A 41 6.73 -4.65 24.68
CA VAL A 41 7.20 -6.01 25.00
C VAL A 41 6.44 -6.52 26.21
N GLU A 42 5.82 -7.69 26.07
CA GLU A 42 5.13 -8.40 27.13
C GLU A 42 5.68 -9.83 27.23
N GLY A 43 6.45 -10.09 28.29
CA GLY A 43 7.17 -11.36 28.44
C GLY A 43 8.13 -11.58 27.28
N ASN A 44 7.95 -12.68 26.53
CA ASN A 44 8.76 -13.01 25.35
C ASN A 44 8.05 -12.66 24.03
N LYS A 45 7.07 -11.76 24.07
CA LYS A 45 6.33 -11.32 22.88
C LYS A 45 6.48 -9.84 22.64
N LEU A 46 6.60 -9.47 21.37
CA LEU A 46 6.52 -8.12 20.86
C LEU A 46 5.09 -7.87 20.42
N ILE A 47 4.46 -6.82 20.92
CA ILE A 47 3.05 -6.48 20.68
C ILE A 47 2.96 -5.20 19.84
N ILE A 48 2.29 -5.25 18.70
CA ILE A 48 2.02 -4.11 17.84
C ILE A 48 0.52 -3.82 17.81
N LYS A 49 0.13 -2.59 18.06
CA LYS A 49 -1.28 -2.16 17.99
C LYS A 49 -1.70 -1.93 16.54
N PHE A 50 -2.93 -2.30 16.22
CA PHE A 50 -3.51 -1.99 14.89
C PHE A 50 -3.54 -0.50 14.61
N ALA A 51 -3.63 0.33 15.64
CA ALA A 51 -3.53 1.77 15.50
C ALA A 51 -2.18 2.22 14.91
N ASP A 52 -1.07 1.59 15.33
CA ASP A 52 0.26 1.97 14.84
C ASP A 52 0.47 1.47 13.40
N ILE A 53 0.01 0.27 13.07
CA ILE A 53 -0.04 -0.23 11.70
C ILE A 53 -0.90 0.69 10.82
N SER A 54 -2.06 1.15 11.33
CA SER A 54 -2.95 2.05 10.61
C SER A 54 -2.29 3.41 10.31
N LYS A 55 -1.49 3.95 11.23
CA LYS A 55 -0.72 5.20 11.02
C LYS A 55 0.27 5.03 9.85
N CYS A 56 1.02 3.92 9.83
CA CYS A 56 1.92 3.62 8.72
C CYS A 56 1.16 3.52 7.39
N MET A 57 0.01 2.85 7.36
CA MET A 57 -0.79 2.72 6.15
C MET A 57 -1.38 4.06 5.69
N ILE A 58 -1.81 4.93 6.61
CA ILE A 58 -2.25 6.30 6.25
C ILE A 58 -1.11 7.03 5.55
N LYS A 59 0.12 7.00 6.09
CA LYS A 59 1.31 7.60 5.50
C LYS A 59 1.56 7.10 4.07
N TYR A 60 1.51 5.78 3.85
CA TYR A 60 1.75 5.20 2.53
C TYR A 60 0.69 5.63 1.52
N TYR A 61 -0.60 5.50 1.88
CA TYR A 61 -1.69 5.86 0.99
C TYR A 61 -1.81 7.36 0.78
N TRP A 62 -1.48 8.19 1.77
CA TRP A 62 -1.40 9.63 1.59
C TRP A 62 -0.47 9.99 0.45
N ASN A 63 0.79 9.54 0.52
CA ASN A 63 1.79 9.85 -0.50
C ASN A 63 1.40 9.31 -1.88
N GLN A 64 0.85 8.08 -1.92
CA GLN A 64 0.46 7.45 -3.17
C GLN A 64 -0.78 8.07 -3.81
N LEU A 65 -1.77 8.46 -3.03
CA LEU A 65 -3.03 9.02 -3.55
C LEU A 65 -2.94 10.52 -3.81
N PHE A 66 -2.29 11.27 -2.94
CA PHE A 66 -2.24 12.72 -3.05
C PHE A 66 -1.12 13.18 -3.99
N PHE A 67 0.08 12.66 -3.80
CA PHE A 67 1.25 13.09 -4.58
C PHE A 67 1.29 12.43 -5.95
N PHE A 68 1.19 11.10 -6.00
CA PHE A 68 1.37 10.34 -7.24
C PHE A 68 0.07 9.92 -7.92
N LYS A 69 -1.09 10.09 -7.29
CA LYS A 69 -2.42 9.69 -7.79
C LYS A 69 -2.49 8.23 -8.24
N LEU A 70 -1.76 7.33 -7.55
CA LEU A 70 -1.69 5.92 -7.90
C LEU A 70 -2.99 5.20 -7.55
N LYS A 71 -3.46 4.39 -8.48
CA LYS A 71 -4.65 3.53 -8.31
C LYS A 71 -4.31 2.33 -7.41
N GLN A 72 -5.15 2.05 -6.43
CA GLN A 72 -4.89 1.01 -5.41
C GLN A 72 -5.75 -0.26 -5.57
N SER A 73 -6.54 -0.34 -6.63
CA SER A 73 -7.43 -1.47 -6.94
C SER A 73 -7.67 -1.54 -8.45
N PRO A 74 -7.85 -2.73 -9.04
CA PRO A 74 -8.19 -2.87 -10.46
C PRO A 74 -9.60 -2.38 -10.80
N TYR A 75 -10.48 -2.27 -9.81
CA TYR A 75 -11.87 -1.91 -10.02
C TYR A 75 -12.06 -0.40 -10.09
N ASN A 76 -12.68 0.10 -11.16
CA ASN A 76 -12.96 1.54 -11.34
C ASN A 76 -14.09 2.02 -10.44
N ASP A 77 -15.12 1.18 -10.26
CA ASP A 77 -16.36 1.57 -9.58
C ASP A 77 -16.32 1.33 -8.07
N LYS A 78 -15.30 0.64 -7.57
CA LYS A 78 -15.20 0.27 -6.16
C LYS A 78 -13.83 0.62 -5.58
N GLU A 79 -13.72 1.86 -5.13
CA GLU A 79 -12.52 2.29 -4.43
C GLU A 79 -12.34 1.56 -3.09
N PRO A 80 -11.12 1.11 -2.76
CA PRO A 80 -10.82 0.48 -1.47
C PRO A 80 -11.15 1.39 -0.28
N THR A 81 -11.77 0.82 0.74
CA THR A 81 -12.30 1.56 1.90
C THR A 81 -11.25 2.42 2.61
N ILE A 82 -10.02 1.89 2.80
CA ILE A 82 -8.93 2.64 3.44
C ILE A 82 -8.55 3.86 2.58
N CYS A 83 -8.51 3.70 1.25
CA CYS A 83 -8.21 4.80 0.34
C CYS A 83 -9.26 5.93 0.45
N LYS A 84 -10.55 5.58 0.58
CA LYS A 84 -11.63 6.57 0.82
C LYS A 84 -11.39 7.35 2.12
N TYR A 85 -10.97 6.68 3.18
CA TYR A 85 -10.69 7.34 4.45
C TYR A 85 -9.48 8.28 4.36
N VAL A 86 -8.42 7.86 3.66
CA VAL A 86 -7.24 8.71 3.46
C VAL A 86 -7.56 9.89 2.55
N LYS A 87 -8.35 9.71 1.49
CA LYS A 87 -8.81 10.83 0.65
C LYS A 87 -9.60 11.86 1.46
N LYS A 88 -10.44 11.42 2.40
CA LYS A 88 -11.15 12.34 3.29
C LYS A 88 -10.19 13.18 4.13
N LEU A 89 -9.10 12.61 4.64
CA LEU A 89 -8.05 13.39 5.33
C LEU A 89 -7.36 14.38 4.38
N ILE A 90 -7.11 13.98 3.13
CA ILE A 90 -6.51 14.84 2.10
C ILE A 90 -7.44 16.03 1.78
N GLU A 91 -8.72 15.78 1.61
CA GLU A 91 -9.72 16.83 1.35
C GLU A 91 -9.81 17.81 2.49
N GLU A 92 -9.88 17.32 3.73
CA GLU A 92 -9.89 18.18 4.94
C GLU A 92 -8.62 19.03 5.02
N TRP A 93 -7.46 18.44 4.74
CA TRP A 93 -6.20 19.17 4.73
C TRP A 93 -6.20 20.27 3.66
N LYS A 94 -6.67 19.97 2.43
CA LYS A 94 -6.76 20.96 1.35
C LYS A 94 -7.66 22.14 1.73
N ASN A 95 -8.80 21.86 2.33
CA ASN A 95 -9.75 22.89 2.77
C ASN A 95 -9.13 23.80 3.84
N ASN A 96 -8.43 23.23 4.83
CA ASN A 96 -7.81 23.98 5.90
C ASN A 96 -6.60 24.81 5.46
N LYS A 97 -5.84 24.35 4.48
CA LYS A 97 -4.69 25.07 3.94
C LYS A 97 -5.01 25.93 2.72
N HIS A 98 -6.25 25.88 2.22
CA HIS A 98 -6.67 26.54 0.98
C HIS A 98 -5.70 26.26 -0.19
N SER A 99 -5.14 25.05 -0.21
CA SER A 99 -4.15 24.64 -1.21
C SER A 99 -4.47 23.26 -1.77
N ALA A 100 -4.41 23.14 -3.08
CA ALA A 100 -4.52 21.88 -3.80
C ALA A 100 -3.16 21.20 -4.04
N ASN A 101 -2.06 21.87 -3.72
CA ASN A 101 -0.70 21.37 -3.99
C ASN A 101 -0.40 20.14 -3.13
N PRO A 102 0.05 19.02 -3.74
CA PRO A 102 0.42 17.85 -2.98
C PRO A 102 1.62 18.12 -2.07
N MET A 103 1.55 17.56 -0.85
CA MET A 103 2.67 17.54 0.10
C MET A 103 2.89 16.14 0.63
N TRP A 104 4.14 15.80 0.97
CA TRP A 104 4.49 14.56 1.61
C TRP A 104 3.89 14.46 3.02
N TYR A 105 3.49 13.26 3.41
CA TYR A 105 2.89 13.03 4.72
C TYR A 105 3.80 13.49 5.88
N ASP A 106 5.11 13.27 5.76
CA ASP A 106 6.08 13.61 6.81
C ASP A 106 6.31 15.13 6.94
N GLU A 107 5.98 15.91 5.90
CA GLU A 107 6.03 17.38 5.90
C GLU A 107 4.75 18.00 6.48
N ILE A 108 3.74 17.19 6.72
CA ILE A 108 2.44 17.64 7.17
C ILE A 108 2.20 17.14 8.58
N GLU A 109 1.92 18.04 9.48
CA GLU A 109 1.35 17.69 10.77
C GLU A 109 -0.15 17.36 10.61
N VAL A 110 -0.46 16.26 9.89
CA VAL A 110 -1.84 15.81 9.65
C VAL A 110 -2.65 15.68 10.94
N LYS A 111 -1.97 15.32 12.04
CA LYS A 111 -2.56 15.16 13.36
C LYS A 111 -3.03 16.48 13.97
N ASN A 112 -2.39 17.60 13.61
CA ASN A 112 -2.63 18.89 14.24
C ASN A 112 -3.76 19.68 13.57
N ASN A 113 -4.09 19.36 12.30
CA ASN A 113 -5.11 20.09 11.57
C ASN A 113 -6.55 19.75 12.00
N ASN A 114 -6.82 18.46 12.30
CA ASN A 114 -8.10 17.99 12.84
C ASN A 114 -7.89 16.65 13.56
N LYS A 115 -7.56 16.74 14.85
CA LYS A 115 -7.25 15.58 15.68
C LYS A 115 -8.41 14.59 15.77
N ASP A 116 -9.63 15.08 15.93
CA ASP A 116 -10.81 14.22 16.09
C ASP A 116 -11.12 13.44 14.82
N LEU A 117 -11.03 14.08 13.66
CA LEU A 117 -11.18 13.41 12.37
C LEU A 117 -10.09 12.35 12.17
N PHE A 118 -8.83 12.68 12.48
CA PHE A 118 -7.72 11.73 12.35
C PHE A 118 -7.93 10.50 13.23
N GLU A 119 -8.26 10.68 14.50
CA GLU A 119 -8.52 9.58 15.45
C GLU A 119 -9.75 8.75 15.02
N SER A 120 -10.81 9.39 14.54
CA SER A 120 -11.96 8.69 13.98
C SER A 120 -11.60 7.82 12.78
N ILE A 121 -10.80 8.33 11.86
CA ILE A 121 -10.33 7.59 10.68
C ILE A 121 -9.38 6.47 11.09
N LEU A 122 -8.47 6.72 12.02
CA LEU A 122 -7.57 5.70 12.56
C LEU A 122 -8.35 4.50 13.12
N LYS A 123 -9.40 4.75 13.92
CA LYS A 123 -10.29 3.69 14.42
C LYS A 123 -10.99 2.91 13.31
N LYS A 124 -11.48 3.62 12.27
CA LYS A 124 -12.15 2.97 11.12
C LYS A 124 -11.19 2.10 10.31
N ILE A 125 -9.96 2.57 10.09
CA ILE A 125 -8.92 1.78 9.41
C ILE A 125 -8.57 0.57 10.25
N SER A 126 -8.30 0.74 11.55
CA SER A 126 -8.00 -0.37 12.47
C SER A 126 -9.09 -1.44 12.45
N LYS A 127 -10.36 -1.04 12.43
CA LYS A 127 -11.49 -1.95 12.28
C LYS A 127 -11.45 -2.72 10.95
N THR A 128 -11.20 -2.02 9.84
CA THR A 128 -11.08 -2.64 8.51
C THR A 128 -9.93 -3.64 8.46
N LEU A 129 -8.79 -3.31 9.06
CA LEU A 129 -7.63 -4.20 9.14
C LEU A 129 -7.94 -5.46 9.94
N HIS A 130 -8.61 -5.31 11.05
CA HIS A 130 -9.06 -6.41 11.90
C HIS A 130 -10.02 -7.35 11.16
N GLU A 131 -11.03 -6.80 10.50
CA GLU A 131 -12.07 -7.59 9.83
C GLU A 131 -11.59 -8.27 8.56
N ASN A 132 -10.68 -7.62 7.81
CA ASN A 132 -10.42 -8.00 6.42
C ASN A 132 -8.96 -8.29 6.07
N VAL A 133 -7.97 -7.93 6.89
CA VAL A 133 -6.57 -7.99 6.50
C VAL A 133 -5.74 -8.91 7.38
N SER A 134 -5.83 -8.76 8.70
CA SER A 134 -4.95 -9.44 9.66
C SER A 134 -4.91 -10.96 9.51
N TRP A 135 -6.04 -11.61 9.31
CA TRP A 135 -6.10 -13.05 9.14
C TRP A 135 -5.82 -13.48 7.68
N ARG A 136 -6.19 -12.62 6.70
CA ARG A 136 -6.00 -12.94 5.27
C ARG A 136 -4.55 -12.81 4.82
N PHE A 137 -3.74 -12.03 5.53
CA PHE A 137 -2.33 -11.84 5.19
C PHE A 137 -1.55 -13.15 5.25
N LYS A 138 -1.89 -14.01 6.21
CA LYS A 138 -1.26 -15.31 6.42
C LYS A 138 -1.70 -16.40 5.42
N ASN A 139 -2.76 -16.13 4.64
CA ASN A 139 -3.28 -17.10 3.67
C ASN A 139 -2.47 -17.05 2.38
N THR A 140 -1.89 -18.18 2.02
CA THR A 140 -1.13 -18.40 0.78
C THR A 140 -1.84 -19.42 -0.11
N SER A 141 -1.36 -19.62 -1.31
CA SER A 141 -1.86 -20.67 -2.21
C SER A 141 -1.64 -22.08 -1.67
N SER A 142 -0.65 -22.27 -0.78
CA SER A 142 -0.30 -23.56 -0.16
C SER A 142 -0.90 -23.77 1.24
N GLY A 143 -1.64 -22.79 1.78
CA GLY A 143 -2.25 -22.87 3.10
C GLY A 143 -1.98 -21.65 3.98
N ILE A 144 -2.22 -21.81 5.28
CA ILE A 144 -1.97 -20.74 6.26
C ILE A 144 -0.52 -20.83 6.74
N VAL A 145 0.19 -19.72 6.70
CA VAL A 145 1.57 -19.59 7.19
C VAL A 145 1.58 -18.69 8.41
N GLU A 146 2.00 -19.25 9.56
CA GLU A 146 1.98 -18.53 10.83
C GLU A 146 3.24 -17.69 11.00
N ILE A 147 3.05 -16.37 11.18
CA ILE A 147 4.12 -15.39 11.46
C ILE A 147 3.77 -14.45 12.61
N TYR A 148 2.53 -14.41 13.02
CA TYR A 148 2.05 -13.69 14.20
C TYR A 148 0.72 -14.28 14.69
N GLU A 149 0.45 -14.09 15.96
CA GLU A 149 -0.89 -14.21 16.53
C GLU A 149 -1.59 -12.85 16.48
N TYR A 150 -2.91 -12.81 16.40
CA TYR A 150 -3.66 -11.56 16.50
C TYR A 150 -4.78 -11.67 17.52
N SER A 151 -4.96 -10.61 18.32
CA SER A 151 -6.04 -10.47 19.28
C SER A 151 -7.10 -9.52 18.73
N LYS A 152 -8.33 -10.03 18.66
CA LYS A 152 -9.49 -9.22 18.27
C LYS A 152 -9.87 -8.24 19.38
N GLU A 153 -9.86 -8.68 20.61
CA GLU A 153 -10.24 -7.88 21.77
C GLU A 153 -9.30 -6.70 21.98
N ASN A 154 -8.00 -6.95 21.90
CA ASN A 154 -6.99 -5.93 22.17
C ASN A 154 -6.58 -5.13 20.92
N SER A 155 -7.06 -5.52 19.72
CA SER A 155 -6.68 -4.91 18.45
C SER A 155 -5.15 -4.86 18.27
N THR A 156 -4.49 -5.99 18.48
CA THR A 156 -3.03 -6.18 18.43
C THR A 156 -2.64 -7.39 17.62
N ILE A 157 -1.38 -7.39 17.15
CA ILE A 157 -0.67 -8.61 16.78
C ILE A 157 0.47 -8.84 17.78
N SER A 158 0.83 -10.09 17.96
CA SER A 158 1.98 -10.50 18.78
C SER A 158 2.92 -11.39 17.99
N ILE A 159 4.22 -11.13 18.15
CA ILE A 159 5.31 -11.85 17.49
C ILE A 159 6.28 -12.30 18.59
N SER A 160 6.90 -13.48 18.46
CA SER A 160 8.01 -13.86 19.33
C SER A 160 9.09 -12.78 19.31
N PHE A 161 9.63 -12.42 20.48
CA PHE A 161 10.66 -11.41 20.57
C PHE A 161 11.88 -11.75 19.71
N ASN A 162 12.32 -13.00 19.74
CA ASN A 162 13.46 -13.46 18.91
C ASN A 162 13.19 -13.32 17.44
N ASP A 163 12.00 -13.70 16.97
CA ASP A 163 11.60 -13.58 15.56
C ASP A 163 11.51 -12.12 15.10
N ALA A 164 10.99 -11.25 15.96
CA ALA A 164 10.96 -9.83 15.68
C ALA A 164 12.38 -9.22 15.59
N MET A 165 13.31 -9.68 16.43
CA MET A 165 14.71 -9.22 16.38
C MET A 165 15.42 -9.70 15.11
N LEU A 166 15.08 -10.84 14.50
CA LEU A 166 15.56 -11.22 13.18
C LEU A 166 15.16 -10.18 12.12
N ILE A 167 13.89 -9.73 12.17
CA ILE A 167 13.44 -8.67 11.28
C ILE A 167 14.22 -7.38 11.55
N LYS A 168 14.27 -6.94 12.82
CA LYS A 168 14.85 -5.66 13.18
C LYS A 168 16.31 -5.54 12.78
N ASN A 169 17.10 -6.57 13.07
CA ASN A 169 18.56 -6.50 12.95
C ASN A 169 19.06 -6.91 11.54
N ASP A 170 18.42 -7.88 10.91
CA ASP A 170 19.01 -8.54 9.75
C ASP A 170 18.14 -8.44 8.49
N TYR A 171 16.82 -8.70 8.59
CA TYR A 171 15.98 -8.93 7.42
C TYR A 171 14.98 -7.82 7.09
N GLY A 172 14.76 -6.86 7.97
CA GLY A 172 13.70 -5.84 7.80
C GLY A 172 13.83 -5.04 6.52
N ILE A 173 15.06 -4.61 6.17
CA ILE A 173 15.33 -3.86 4.95
C ILE A 173 15.02 -4.70 3.71
N ILE A 174 15.43 -5.98 3.70
CA ILE A 174 15.24 -6.89 2.57
C ILE A 174 13.75 -7.19 2.38
N LEU A 175 13.04 -7.57 3.44
CA LEU A 175 11.62 -7.85 3.41
C LEU A 175 10.80 -6.62 2.97
N SER A 176 11.15 -5.42 3.46
CA SER A 176 10.51 -4.18 3.04
C SER A 176 10.71 -3.90 1.54
N LYS A 177 11.91 -4.12 1.01
CA LYS A 177 12.20 -3.97 -0.42
C LYS A 177 11.41 -4.97 -1.26
N LEU A 178 11.30 -6.23 -0.80
CA LEU A 178 10.51 -7.26 -1.49
C LEU A 178 9.02 -6.90 -1.51
N LEU A 179 8.45 -6.46 -0.39
CA LEU A 179 7.06 -5.99 -0.32
C LEU A 179 6.82 -4.81 -1.23
N ASN A 180 7.73 -3.82 -1.26
CA ASN A 180 7.64 -2.68 -2.16
C ASN A 180 7.71 -3.12 -3.63
N TYR A 181 8.58 -4.05 -3.96
CA TYR A 181 8.69 -4.60 -5.33
C TYR A 181 7.40 -5.33 -5.74
N LYS A 182 6.84 -6.19 -4.88
CA LYS A 182 5.55 -6.86 -5.11
C LYS A 182 4.40 -5.86 -5.20
N TRP A 183 4.45 -4.80 -4.41
CA TRP A 183 3.47 -3.71 -4.49
C TRP A 183 3.53 -3.00 -5.84
N THR A 184 4.73 -2.65 -6.31
CA THR A 184 4.93 -2.06 -7.62
C THR A 184 4.41 -2.98 -8.74
N GLN A 185 4.74 -4.28 -8.69
CA GLN A 185 4.22 -5.26 -9.65
C GLN A 185 2.69 -5.35 -9.65
N LEU A 186 2.06 -5.24 -8.47
CA LEU A 186 0.60 -5.23 -8.34
C LEU A 186 0.00 -3.96 -8.94
N LEU A 187 0.57 -2.80 -8.64
CA LEU A 187 0.12 -1.52 -9.22
C LEU A 187 0.25 -1.48 -10.73
N GLU A 188 1.30 -2.08 -11.29
CA GLU A 188 1.50 -2.20 -12.73
C GLU A 188 0.45 -3.07 -13.44
N LYS A 189 -0.26 -3.93 -12.71
CA LYS A 189 -1.40 -4.71 -13.24
C LYS A 189 -2.67 -3.87 -13.34
N PHE A 190 -2.74 -2.78 -12.58
CA PHE A 190 -3.88 -1.87 -12.63
C PHE A 190 -3.74 -0.93 -13.83
N ASP A 191 -4.85 -0.56 -14.45
CA ASP A 191 -4.85 0.33 -15.62
C ASP A 191 -4.15 1.66 -15.35
N TYR A 192 -3.48 2.20 -16.36
CA TYR A 192 -2.80 3.49 -16.35
C TYR A 192 -1.55 3.60 -15.46
N GLN A 193 -0.98 2.47 -15.03
CA GLN A 193 0.27 2.47 -14.26
C GLN A 193 1.49 2.18 -15.16
N PRO A 194 2.65 2.82 -14.94
CA PRO A 194 3.88 2.46 -15.62
C PRO A 194 4.26 0.99 -15.35
N LYS A 195 4.80 0.31 -16.36
CA LYS A 195 5.24 -1.10 -16.23
C LYS A 195 6.77 -1.20 -16.13
N ILE A 196 7.33 -0.62 -15.09
CA ILE A 196 8.78 -0.53 -14.89
C ILE A 196 9.35 -1.79 -14.27
N ALA A 197 8.72 -2.32 -13.20
CA ALA A 197 9.21 -3.51 -12.50
C ALA A 197 9.22 -4.74 -13.42
N SER A 198 8.18 -4.91 -14.24
CA SER A 198 8.10 -5.98 -15.23
C SER A 198 9.21 -5.88 -16.29
N LYS A 199 9.57 -4.67 -16.70
CA LYS A 199 10.64 -4.44 -17.68
C LYS A 199 12.03 -4.73 -17.08
N VAL A 200 12.27 -4.30 -15.85
CA VAL A 200 13.54 -4.51 -15.15
C VAL A 200 13.75 -5.98 -14.79
N SER A 201 12.69 -6.68 -14.39
CA SER A 201 12.79 -8.11 -14.03
C SER A 201 13.01 -9.04 -15.21
N GLY A 202 12.93 -8.54 -16.46
CA GLY A 202 13.08 -9.36 -17.66
C GLY A 202 12.01 -10.44 -17.82
N ILE A 203 10.89 -10.33 -17.10
CA ILE A 203 9.75 -11.23 -17.27
C ILE A 203 9.25 -11.06 -18.70
N SER A 204 9.34 -12.14 -19.47
CA SER A 204 9.09 -12.24 -20.90
C SER A 204 8.00 -11.28 -21.40
N CYS A 205 8.40 -10.37 -22.27
CA CYS A 205 7.52 -9.42 -22.96
C CYS A 205 6.39 -10.10 -23.75
N ASN A 206 6.46 -11.40 -24.00
CA ASN A 206 5.44 -12.17 -24.72
C ASN A 206 4.09 -12.23 -23.98
N LYS A 207 4.07 -11.93 -22.68
CA LYS A 207 2.84 -11.78 -21.89
C LYS A 207 2.43 -10.31 -21.67
N LEU A 208 3.30 -9.36 -22.01
CA LEU A 208 2.96 -7.94 -21.99
C LEU A 208 2.22 -7.61 -23.29
N ARG A 209 0.92 -7.88 -23.32
CA ARG A 209 0.08 -7.31 -24.39
C ARG A 209 0.27 -5.81 -24.39
N ARG A 210 0.64 -5.24 -25.54
CA ARG A 210 0.60 -3.78 -25.73
C ARG A 210 -0.79 -3.33 -25.28
N GLN A 211 -0.83 -2.36 -24.39
CA GLN A 211 -2.12 -1.76 -24.02
C GLN A 211 -2.77 -1.23 -25.31
N ASN A 212 -4.05 -1.53 -25.46
CA ASN A 212 -4.82 -0.96 -26.54
C ASN A 212 -4.97 0.55 -26.26
N LEU A 213 -4.28 1.37 -27.04
CA LEU A 213 -4.28 2.83 -26.90
C LEU A 213 -5.55 3.48 -27.45
N VAL A 214 -6.48 2.72 -28.06
CA VAL A 214 -7.73 3.24 -28.64
C VAL A 214 -8.52 4.07 -27.62
N LYS A 215 -8.54 3.67 -26.37
CA LYS A 215 -9.23 4.42 -25.30
C LYS A 215 -8.60 5.80 -25.09
N TYR A 216 -7.28 5.87 -25.02
CA TYR A 216 -6.54 7.14 -24.91
C TYR A 216 -6.71 8.02 -26.14
N LYS A 217 -6.61 7.41 -27.31
CA LYS A 217 -6.89 8.08 -28.58
C LYS A 217 -8.29 8.73 -28.56
N ASN A 218 -9.31 7.99 -28.15
CA ASN A 218 -10.67 8.49 -28.09
C ASN A 218 -10.87 9.58 -27.04
N GLU A 219 -10.18 9.52 -25.90
CA GLU A 219 -10.20 10.59 -24.91
C GLU A 219 -9.52 11.87 -25.42
N LEU A 220 -8.35 11.74 -26.02
CA LEU A 220 -7.65 12.88 -26.65
C LEU A 220 -8.47 13.50 -27.80
N LEU A 221 -9.06 12.69 -28.67
CA LEU A 221 -9.91 13.19 -29.76
C LEU A 221 -11.14 13.94 -29.22
N LYS A 222 -11.71 13.51 -28.10
CA LYS A 222 -12.80 14.24 -27.43
C LYS A 222 -12.37 15.58 -26.89
N GLU A 223 -11.18 15.62 -26.26
CA GLU A 223 -10.62 16.84 -25.67
C GLU A 223 -10.31 17.88 -26.75
N TYR A 224 -9.89 17.45 -27.93
CA TYR A 224 -9.56 18.30 -29.08
C TYR A 224 -10.64 18.33 -30.18
N ASN A 225 -11.90 18.15 -29.82
CA ASN A 225 -13.04 18.22 -30.76
C ASN A 225 -12.90 17.31 -31.98
N GLY A 226 -12.37 16.12 -31.79
CA GLY A 226 -12.21 15.12 -32.86
C GLY A 226 -10.92 15.25 -33.67
N LYS A 227 -10.05 16.20 -33.36
CA LYS A 227 -8.78 16.42 -34.03
C LYS A 227 -7.63 15.74 -33.33
N ALA A 228 -6.72 15.13 -34.08
CA ALA A 228 -5.46 14.65 -33.57
C ALA A 228 -4.43 15.81 -33.60
N ILE A 229 -3.96 16.25 -32.45
CA ILE A 229 -3.01 17.37 -32.35
C ILE A 229 -1.68 16.86 -31.80
N ASP A 230 -0.58 17.26 -32.41
CA ASP A 230 0.75 17.01 -31.89
C ASP A 230 0.96 17.80 -30.60
N PHE A 231 1.36 17.10 -29.55
CA PHE A 231 1.50 17.68 -28.20
C PHE A 231 2.63 18.72 -28.11
N TYR A 232 3.67 18.59 -28.93
CA TYR A 232 4.84 19.45 -28.89
C TYR A 232 4.71 20.68 -29.81
N THR A 233 4.09 20.49 -30.98
CA THR A 233 3.97 21.56 -31.98
C THR A 233 2.61 22.24 -31.96
N GLY A 234 1.58 21.60 -31.41
CA GLY A 234 0.21 22.10 -31.46
C GLY A 234 -0.45 22.00 -32.85
N GLU A 235 0.22 21.37 -33.83
CA GLU A 235 -0.28 21.20 -35.19
C GLU A 235 -1.23 20.02 -35.30
N GLU A 236 -2.19 20.12 -36.23
CA GLU A 236 -3.11 19.03 -36.52
C GLU A 236 -2.37 17.93 -37.29
N LEU A 237 -2.49 16.67 -36.78
CA LEU A 237 -1.91 15.49 -37.41
C LEU A 237 -2.90 14.94 -38.46
N ASP A 238 -2.41 14.67 -39.66
CA ASP A 238 -3.14 14.07 -40.77
C ASP A 238 -3.64 12.61 -40.46
#